data_69d28071842963ac05ad1ba2a1735bbd
#
_entry.id   69d28071842963ac05ad1ba2a1735bbd
#
_cell.length_a   1.000
_cell.length_b   1.000
_cell.length_c   1.000
_cell.angle_alpha   90.00
_cell.angle_beta   90.00
_cell.angle_gamma   90.00
#
_symmetry.space_group_name_H-M   'P 1'
#
loop_
_entity.id
_entity.type
_entity.pdbx_description
1 polymer ?
#
loop_
_entity_poly.entity_id
_entity_poly.type
_entity_poly.pdbx_seq_one_letter_code
_entity_poly.pdbx_strand_id
1 'polypeptide(L)'
;SHYCNPRKYQNKNKSAQEAHEAIRPTNFAFSSLNDSSPEDKLYSLIWRKTMASQMSDAEIQRTTIEIGHEGQTPNFNTVGEVIKFDGFLRVYNTSSSDKKTEQLPDVSLNQKLIANQLTATQKFSRPASRFTEASLVKKLEELGIGRPSTYAPTIKTIQERGYVCLLYTSDAADEKRW
;
A
#
# COMPACT_ATOMS: atom_id res chain seq x y z
N SER A 1 7.21 -14.68 21.86
CA SER A 1 8.00 -13.70 21.10
C SER A 1 7.17 -12.44 20.92
N HIS A 2 7.77 -11.26 21.09
CA HIS A 2 7.08 -9.97 20.97
C HIS A 2 6.47 -9.74 19.56
N TYR A 3 7.03 -10.39 18.56
CA TYR A 3 6.55 -10.32 17.16
C TYR A 3 5.44 -11.32 16.82
N CYS A 4 5.14 -12.29 17.65
CA CYS A 4 4.16 -13.33 17.35
C CYS A 4 2.82 -12.98 18.01
N ASN A 5 1.79 -12.81 17.20
CA ASN A 5 0.43 -12.55 17.65
C ASN A 5 -0.56 -13.30 16.74
N PRO A 6 -0.78 -14.61 16.97
CA PRO A 6 -1.66 -15.41 16.14
C PRO A 6 -3.08 -14.85 16.09
N ARG A 7 -3.59 -14.67 14.88
CA ARG A 7 -4.89 -14.06 14.63
C ARG A 7 -5.80 -14.99 13.85
N LYS A 8 -7.08 -14.93 14.18
CA LYS A 8 -8.14 -15.53 13.38
C LYS A 8 -8.83 -14.42 12.58
N TYR A 9 -8.87 -14.58 11.26
CA TYR A 9 -9.53 -13.65 10.37
C TYR A 9 -10.94 -14.15 10.08
N GLN A 10 -11.92 -13.27 10.23
CA GLN A 10 -13.28 -13.55 9.79
C GLN A 10 -13.45 -13.08 8.36
N ASN A 11 -14.12 -13.89 7.56
CA ASN A 11 -14.46 -13.51 6.22
C ASN A 11 -15.64 -12.53 6.23
N LYS A 12 -15.41 -11.31 5.76
CA LYS A 12 -16.44 -10.27 5.67
C LYS A 12 -17.25 -10.35 4.38
N ASN A 13 -16.82 -11.16 3.42
CA ASN A 13 -17.44 -11.25 2.12
C ASN A 13 -18.51 -12.35 2.12
N LYS A 14 -19.78 -11.98 1.92
CA LYS A 14 -20.91 -12.93 1.88
C LYS A 14 -20.82 -13.94 0.73
N SER A 15 -20.01 -13.65 -0.31
CA SER A 15 -19.77 -14.52 -1.46
C SER A 15 -18.49 -15.36 -1.33
N ALA A 16 -17.87 -15.39 -0.16
CA ALA A 16 -16.67 -16.18 0.06
C ALA A 16 -16.95 -17.68 0.00
N GLN A 17 -16.04 -18.39 -0.62
CA GLN A 17 -16.07 -19.85 -0.66
C GLN A 17 -15.45 -20.37 0.66
N GLU A 18 -16.29 -20.65 1.65
CA GLU A 18 -15.82 -21.09 2.98
C GLU A 18 -15.15 -22.48 2.99
N ALA A 19 -15.37 -23.28 1.94
CA ALA A 19 -14.83 -24.62 1.83
C ALA A 19 -13.35 -24.68 1.37
N HIS A 20 -12.71 -23.55 1.08
CA HIS A 20 -11.34 -23.50 0.58
C HIS A 20 -10.37 -23.01 1.65
N GLU A 21 -9.23 -23.71 1.72
CA GLU A 21 -8.10 -23.30 2.53
C GLU A 21 -7.47 -22.04 1.95
N ALA A 22 -6.98 -21.14 2.83
CA ALA A 22 -6.22 -19.97 2.40
C ALA A 22 -4.91 -20.38 1.71
N ILE A 23 -4.49 -19.61 0.70
CA ILE A 23 -3.20 -19.79 0.06
C ILE A 23 -2.10 -19.50 1.08
N ARG A 24 -1.25 -20.49 1.34
CA ARG A 24 -0.13 -20.42 2.28
C ARG A 24 1.05 -21.25 1.81
N PRO A 25 2.26 -21.00 2.31
CA PRO A 25 3.39 -21.88 2.05
C PRO A 25 3.13 -23.30 2.57
N THR A 26 3.57 -24.30 1.85
CA THR A 26 3.55 -25.71 2.30
C THR A 26 4.62 -25.96 3.35
N ASN A 27 5.72 -25.22 3.30
CA ASN A 27 6.81 -25.30 4.27
C ASN A 27 7.26 -23.89 4.67
N PHE A 28 7.08 -23.55 5.93
CA PHE A 28 7.43 -22.24 6.48
C PHE A 28 8.93 -22.04 6.72
N ALA A 29 9.73 -23.11 6.69
CA ALA A 29 11.18 -23.02 6.85
C ALA A 29 11.85 -22.32 5.66
N PHE A 30 11.22 -22.34 4.48
CA PHE A 30 11.75 -21.71 3.28
C PHE A 30 11.03 -20.39 3.03
N SER A 31 11.74 -19.28 3.06
CA SER A 31 11.22 -17.95 2.74
C SER A 31 11.35 -17.61 1.25
N SER A 32 12.13 -18.37 0.50
CA SER A 32 12.46 -18.21 -0.90
C SER A 32 12.91 -19.55 -1.48
N LEU A 33 12.75 -19.73 -2.79
CA LEU A 33 13.24 -20.88 -3.55
C LEU A 33 14.68 -20.67 -4.03
N ASN A 34 15.22 -19.44 -3.88
CA ASN A 34 16.57 -19.02 -4.22
C ASN A 34 16.95 -19.14 -5.70
N ASP A 35 15.99 -19.08 -6.60
CA ASP A 35 16.22 -19.19 -8.05
C ASP A 35 15.93 -17.91 -8.83
N SER A 36 15.44 -16.87 -8.17
CA SER A 36 15.06 -15.57 -8.77
C SER A 36 14.01 -15.65 -9.88
N SER A 37 13.33 -16.81 -10.00
CA SER A 37 12.27 -17.04 -10.97
C SER A 37 11.00 -16.23 -10.62
N PRO A 38 10.04 -16.12 -11.54
CA PRO A 38 8.71 -15.57 -11.22
C PRO A 38 8.01 -16.39 -10.13
N GLU A 39 8.22 -17.70 -10.10
CA GLU A 39 7.69 -18.61 -9.08
C GLU A 39 8.29 -18.31 -7.69
N ASP A 40 9.60 -18.06 -7.62
CA ASP A 40 10.25 -17.66 -6.36
C ASP A 40 9.70 -16.33 -5.83
N LYS A 41 9.51 -15.34 -6.72
CA LYS A 41 8.90 -14.06 -6.34
C LYS A 41 7.49 -14.23 -5.79
N LEU A 42 6.68 -15.07 -6.44
CA LEU A 42 5.32 -15.37 -5.99
C LEU A 42 5.34 -16.13 -4.66
N TYR A 43 6.19 -17.15 -4.52
CA TYR A 43 6.34 -17.91 -3.28
C TYR A 43 6.75 -17.00 -2.11
N SER A 44 7.77 -16.17 -2.32
CA SER A 44 8.24 -15.20 -1.32
C SER A 44 7.15 -14.20 -0.91
N LEU A 45 6.32 -13.75 -1.86
CA LEU A 45 5.18 -12.88 -1.57
C LEU A 45 4.15 -13.59 -0.69
N ILE A 46 3.78 -14.83 -1.03
CA ILE A 46 2.83 -15.65 -0.25
C ILE A 46 3.40 -15.89 1.15
N TRP A 47 4.68 -16.27 1.26
CA TRP A 47 5.33 -16.51 2.53
C TRP A 47 5.29 -15.27 3.42
N ARG A 48 5.74 -14.11 2.88
CA ARG A 48 5.73 -12.83 3.60
C ARG A 48 4.32 -12.45 4.05
N LYS A 49 3.32 -12.59 3.18
CA LYS A 49 1.94 -12.27 3.51
C LYS A 49 1.40 -13.14 4.63
N THR A 50 1.69 -14.44 4.58
CA THR A 50 1.25 -15.39 5.59
C THR A 50 1.92 -15.11 6.94
N MET A 51 3.25 -14.92 6.96
CA MET A 51 3.97 -14.59 8.17
C MET A 51 3.49 -13.28 8.79
N ALA A 52 3.41 -12.22 7.98
CA ALA A 52 2.94 -10.91 8.42
C ALA A 52 1.53 -10.96 9.03
N SER A 53 0.64 -11.82 8.50
CA SER A 53 -0.72 -11.96 9.00
C SER A 53 -0.79 -12.48 10.44
N GLN A 54 0.24 -13.17 10.89
CA GLN A 54 0.33 -13.77 12.24
C GLN A 54 1.31 -13.03 13.15
N MET A 55 1.78 -11.85 12.72
CA MET A 55 2.68 -11.00 13.50
C MET A 55 1.92 -9.88 14.20
N SER A 56 2.58 -9.30 15.21
CA SER A 56 2.10 -8.12 15.94
C SER A 56 2.00 -6.91 15.00
N ASP A 57 1.10 -5.99 15.31
CA ASP A 57 0.97 -4.74 14.58
C ASP A 57 2.25 -3.89 14.68
N ALA A 58 2.50 -3.08 13.68
CA ALA A 58 3.51 -2.04 13.75
C ALA A 58 2.96 -0.85 14.56
N GLU A 59 3.81 -0.25 15.38
CA GLU A 59 3.49 0.96 16.12
C GLU A 59 4.19 2.14 15.45
N ILE A 60 3.39 3.05 14.90
CA ILE A 60 3.86 4.24 14.19
C ILE A 60 3.41 5.46 14.95
N GLN A 61 4.37 6.27 15.40
CA GLN A 61 4.09 7.58 15.95
C GLN A 61 4.01 8.59 14.81
N ARG A 62 2.83 9.17 14.63
CA ARG A 62 2.60 10.24 13.67
C ARG A 62 2.57 11.58 14.40
N THR A 63 3.44 12.50 14.00
CA THR A 63 3.52 13.84 14.54
C THR A 63 3.06 14.83 13.48
N THR A 64 2.11 15.67 13.81
CA THR A 64 1.68 16.80 12.97
C THR A 64 2.12 18.09 13.63
N ILE A 65 2.88 18.91 12.91
CA ILE A 65 3.26 20.25 13.33
C ILE A 65 2.41 21.22 12.53
N GLU A 66 1.66 22.06 13.25
CA GLU A 66 0.88 23.13 12.67
C GLU A 66 1.60 24.46 12.97
N ILE A 67 1.91 25.21 11.92
CA ILE A 67 2.64 26.47 11.99
C ILE A 67 1.69 27.57 11.54
N GLY A 68 1.28 28.41 12.46
CA GLY A 68 0.39 29.54 12.21
C GLY A 68 1.07 30.87 12.40
N HIS A 69 0.50 31.90 11.83
CA HIS A 69 0.82 33.30 12.14
C HIS A 69 -0.35 33.91 12.93
N GLU A 70 -0.07 34.68 13.97
CA GLU A 70 -1.11 35.28 14.79
C GLU A 70 -2.13 36.09 13.94
N GLY A 71 -3.39 35.65 14.00
CA GLY A 71 -4.50 36.32 13.31
C GLY A 71 -4.62 36.06 11.80
N GLN A 72 -3.86 35.12 11.24
CA GLN A 72 -3.91 34.80 9.80
C GLN A 72 -4.20 33.32 9.55
N THR A 73 -5.03 33.07 8.57
CA THR A 73 -5.29 31.76 7.95
C THR A 73 -4.93 31.85 6.47
N PRO A 74 -4.37 30.82 5.81
CA PRO A 74 -4.20 29.45 6.27
C PRO A 74 -2.90 29.20 7.06
N ASN A 75 -2.90 28.12 7.86
CA ASN A 75 -1.72 27.60 8.54
C ASN A 75 -0.92 26.66 7.64
N PHE A 76 0.38 26.54 7.91
CA PHE A 76 1.22 25.51 7.28
C PHE A 76 1.21 24.26 8.13
N ASN A 77 1.03 23.10 7.51
CA ASN A 77 1.03 21.81 8.18
C ASN A 77 2.14 20.92 7.63
N THR A 78 2.88 20.27 8.51
CA THR A 78 3.79 19.20 8.13
C THR A 78 3.56 17.98 8.98
N VAL A 79 3.75 16.81 8.40
CA VAL A 79 3.50 15.51 9.05
C VAL A 79 4.76 14.66 8.92
N GLY A 80 5.23 14.14 10.06
CA GLY A 80 6.30 13.15 10.10
C GLY A 80 5.84 11.88 10.78
N GLU A 81 6.46 10.77 10.45
CA GLU A 81 6.16 9.47 11.02
C GLU A 81 7.44 8.81 11.52
N VAL A 82 7.38 8.21 12.70
CA VAL A 82 8.48 7.44 13.29
C VAL A 82 7.97 6.06 13.66
N ILE A 83 8.61 5.02 13.15
CA ILE A 83 8.29 3.65 13.51
C ILE A 83 8.89 3.36 14.89
N LYS A 84 8.03 3.21 15.92
CA LYS A 84 8.46 2.84 17.27
C LYS A 84 8.69 1.34 17.41
N PHE A 85 7.85 0.55 16.74
CA PHE A 85 7.97 -0.88 16.66
C PHE A 85 7.55 -1.34 15.26
N ASP A 86 8.43 -2.07 14.60
CA ASP A 86 8.24 -2.45 13.20
C ASP A 86 7.19 -3.56 12.99
N GLY A 87 6.95 -4.40 14.00
CA GLY A 87 5.94 -5.44 13.94
C GLY A 87 5.99 -6.26 12.65
N PHE A 88 4.84 -6.41 11.99
CA PHE A 88 4.74 -7.15 10.72
C PHE A 88 5.53 -6.50 9.55
N LEU A 89 5.84 -5.21 9.61
CA LEU A 89 6.61 -4.53 8.57
C LEU A 89 8.01 -5.11 8.42
N ARG A 90 8.54 -5.73 9.47
CA ARG A 90 9.84 -6.38 9.46
C ARG A 90 9.99 -7.42 8.35
N VAL A 91 8.91 -8.15 8.03
CA VAL A 91 8.93 -9.17 6.97
C VAL A 91 9.01 -8.55 5.58
N TYR A 92 8.52 -7.34 5.40
CA TYR A 92 8.53 -6.62 4.13
C TYR A 92 9.77 -5.76 3.92
N ASN A 93 10.41 -5.31 4.99
CA ASN A 93 11.53 -4.35 4.96
C ASN A 93 12.90 -4.97 4.65
N THR A 94 12.97 -6.16 4.09
CA THR A 94 14.25 -6.80 3.71
C THR A 94 15.02 -6.07 2.60
N SER A 95 14.44 -5.02 1.98
CA SER A 95 15.07 -4.36 0.83
C SER A 95 14.89 -2.83 0.77
N SER A 96 14.29 -2.19 1.75
CA SER A 96 14.05 -0.74 1.69
C SER A 96 14.58 -0.01 2.93
N SER A 97 15.91 -0.04 3.09
CA SER A 97 16.64 0.88 3.97
C SER A 97 16.54 2.36 3.53
N ASP A 98 15.87 2.65 2.42
CA ASP A 98 15.86 3.99 1.81
C ASP A 98 14.59 4.81 1.98
N LYS A 99 13.57 4.30 2.66
CA LYS A 99 12.56 5.23 3.15
C LYS A 99 13.14 5.92 4.39
N LYS A 100 13.93 6.97 4.16
CA LYS A 100 14.17 7.98 5.19
C LYS A 100 12.79 8.38 5.70
N THR A 101 12.41 7.85 6.85
CA THR A 101 11.27 8.34 7.59
C THR A 101 11.57 9.82 7.78
N GLU A 102 10.78 10.72 7.22
CA GLU A 102 10.96 12.14 7.42
C GLU A 102 10.73 12.44 8.90
N GLN A 103 11.81 12.38 9.64
CA GLN A 103 11.80 12.67 11.04
C GLN A 103 11.72 14.20 11.17
N LEU A 104 10.61 14.67 11.72
CA LEU A 104 10.46 16.08 12.00
C LEU A 104 11.40 16.49 13.13
N PRO A 105 11.90 17.74 13.10
CA PRO A 105 12.67 18.28 14.21
C PRO A 105 11.82 18.30 15.49
N ASP A 106 12.48 18.23 16.63
CA ASP A 106 11.83 18.37 17.91
C ASP A 106 11.48 19.85 18.13
N VAL A 107 10.20 20.13 18.27
CA VAL A 107 9.67 21.50 18.46
C VAL A 107 8.74 21.55 19.66
N SER A 108 8.79 22.65 20.39
CA SER A 108 7.93 22.90 21.54
C SER A 108 6.65 23.65 21.14
N LEU A 109 5.59 23.48 21.91
CA LEU A 109 4.34 24.19 21.70
C LEU A 109 4.58 25.70 21.79
N ASN A 110 4.03 26.46 20.83
CA ASN A 110 4.19 27.91 20.71
C ASN A 110 5.65 28.40 20.52
N GLN A 111 6.52 27.53 20.04
CA GLN A 111 7.87 27.91 19.65
C GLN A 111 7.82 28.87 18.46
N LYS A 112 8.51 30.00 18.56
CA LYS A 112 8.66 30.93 17.43
C LYS A 112 9.63 30.38 16.41
N LEU A 113 9.19 30.34 15.16
CA LEU A 113 9.99 29.89 14.02
C LEU A 113 10.26 31.06 13.09
N ILE A 114 11.40 31.01 12.40
CA ILE A 114 11.78 32.01 11.39
C ILE A 114 11.68 31.30 10.03
N ALA A 115 10.89 31.86 9.11
CA ALA A 115 10.80 31.37 7.75
C ALA A 115 12.04 31.83 6.97
N ASN A 116 12.89 30.89 6.58
CA ASN A 116 14.06 31.18 5.74
C ASN A 116 13.66 31.45 4.29
N GLN A 117 12.67 30.69 3.80
CA GLN A 117 12.19 30.80 2.44
C GLN A 117 10.72 30.38 2.37
N LEU A 118 9.94 31.14 1.63
CA LEU A 118 8.56 30.79 1.25
C LEU A 118 8.50 30.63 -0.27
N THR A 119 8.06 29.47 -0.72
CA THR A 119 7.91 29.16 -2.14
C THR A 119 6.47 28.83 -2.47
N ALA A 120 5.84 29.61 -3.34
CA ALA A 120 4.53 29.31 -3.86
C ALA A 120 4.66 28.42 -5.11
N THR A 121 4.02 27.26 -5.09
CA THR A 121 4.01 26.33 -6.22
C THR A 121 2.58 26.05 -6.63
N GLN A 122 2.25 26.36 -7.87
CA GLN A 122 0.94 25.99 -8.43
C GLN A 122 0.86 24.47 -8.61
N LYS A 123 -0.18 23.87 -8.05
CA LYS A 123 -0.48 22.44 -8.22
C LYS A 123 -1.91 22.29 -8.74
N PHE A 124 -2.08 21.32 -9.61
CA PHE A 124 -3.40 20.96 -10.14
C PHE A 124 -3.87 19.66 -9.49
N SER A 125 -5.17 19.56 -9.25
CA SER A 125 -5.77 18.30 -8.85
C SER A 125 -5.57 17.26 -9.94
N ARG A 126 -5.25 16.04 -9.55
CA ARG A 126 -5.13 14.93 -10.50
C ARG A 126 -6.46 14.19 -10.59
N PRO A 127 -6.88 13.75 -11.78
CA PRO A 127 -8.02 12.86 -11.90
C PRO A 127 -7.76 11.55 -11.17
N ALA A 128 -8.82 10.77 -10.92
CA ALA A 128 -8.67 9.43 -10.38
C ALA A 128 -7.76 8.59 -11.28
N SER A 129 -6.88 7.81 -10.65
CA SER A 129 -5.98 6.92 -11.38
C SER A 129 -6.78 5.88 -12.18
N ARG A 130 -6.29 5.52 -13.36
CA ARG A 130 -6.83 4.39 -14.12
C ARG A 130 -6.69 3.10 -13.31
N PHE A 131 -7.55 2.14 -13.56
CA PHE A 131 -7.47 0.86 -12.90
C PHE A 131 -6.22 0.10 -13.34
N THR A 132 -5.49 -0.44 -12.37
CA THR A 132 -4.59 -1.58 -12.57
C THR A 132 -5.39 -2.87 -12.48
N GLU A 133 -4.87 -4.00 -12.95
CA GLU A 133 -5.54 -5.30 -12.79
C GLU A 133 -5.89 -5.57 -11.33
N ALA A 134 -4.96 -5.32 -10.41
CA ALA A 134 -5.19 -5.51 -8.98
C ALA A 134 -6.29 -4.60 -8.42
N SER A 135 -6.31 -3.31 -8.80
CA SER A 135 -7.34 -2.38 -8.33
C SER A 135 -8.71 -2.66 -8.96
N LEU A 136 -8.73 -3.21 -10.19
CA LEU A 136 -9.96 -3.66 -10.84
C LEU A 136 -10.54 -4.88 -10.13
N VAL A 137 -9.72 -5.88 -9.81
CA VAL A 137 -10.14 -7.05 -9.02
C VAL A 137 -10.73 -6.60 -7.68
N LYS A 138 -10.04 -5.73 -6.97
CA LYS A 138 -10.53 -5.17 -5.71
C LYS A 138 -11.88 -4.48 -5.88
N LYS A 139 -12.05 -3.72 -6.97
CA LYS A 139 -13.31 -3.02 -7.25
C LYS A 139 -14.45 -3.99 -7.57
N LEU A 140 -14.18 -5.04 -8.33
CA LEU A 140 -15.15 -6.09 -8.61
C LEU A 140 -15.59 -6.79 -7.31
N GLU A 141 -14.63 -7.10 -6.42
CA GLU A 141 -14.92 -7.67 -5.11
C GLU A 141 -15.79 -6.74 -4.24
N GLU A 142 -15.46 -5.45 -4.16
CA GLU A 142 -16.25 -4.45 -3.43
C GLU A 142 -17.70 -4.37 -3.92
N LEU A 143 -17.90 -4.52 -5.23
CA LEU A 143 -19.21 -4.49 -5.87
C LEU A 143 -19.95 -5.84 -5.82
N GLY A 144 -19.31 -6.89 -5.31
CA GLY A 144 -19.86 -8.25 -5.29
C GLY A 144 -19.97 -8.90 -6.68
N ILE A 145 -19.22 -8.40 -7.67
CA ILE A 145 -19.21 -8.90 -9.04
C ILE A 145 -18.12 -9.96 -9.18
N GLY A 146 -18.51 -11.17 -9.56
CA GLY A 146 -17.60 -12.28 -9.73
C GLY A 146 -17.15 -12.93 -8.42
N ARG A 147 -16.14 -13.78 -8.52
CA ARG A 147 -15.53 -14.54 -7.40
C ARG A 147 -14.04 -14.72 -7.70
N PRO A 148 -13.20 -15.12 -6.73
CA PRO A 148 -11.77 -15.34 -6.96
C PRO A 148 -11.45 -16.19 -8.20
N SER A 149 -12.21 -17.25 -8.44
CA SER A 149 -12.04 -18.13 -9.61
C SER A 149 -12.46 -17.51 -10.94
N THR A 150 -13.24 -16.43 -10.93
CA THR A 150 -13.78 -15.80 -12.16
C THR A 150 -13.17 -14.46 -12.48
N TYR A 151 -12.38 -13.83 -11.60
CA TYR A 151 -11.81 -12.50 -11.88
C TYR A 151 -10.90 -12.50 -13.10
N ALA A 152 -9.93 -13.42 -13.15
CA ALA A 152 -9.00 -13.48 -14.27
C ALA A 152 -9.69 -13.77 -15.62
N PRO A 153 -10.58 -14.78 -15.75
CA PRO A 153 -11.34 -15.00 -16.98
C PRO A 153 -12.20 -13.79 -17.37
N THR A 154 -12.82 -13.10 -16.41
CA THR A 154 -13.65 -11.93 -16.67
C THR A 154 -12.79 -10.80 -17.24
N ILE A 155 -11.65 -10.49 -16.62
CA ILE A 155 -10.74 -9.43 -17.10
C ILE A 155 -10.25 -9.76 -18.51
N LYS A 156 -9.85 -11.00 -18.76
CA LYS A 156 -9.46 -11.43 -20.10
C LYS A 156 -10.58 -11.23 -21.13
N THR A 157 -11.80 -11.64 -20.80
CA THR A 157 -12.96 -11.53 -21.70
C THR A 157 -13.28 -10.06 -22.04
N ILE A 158 -13.26 -9.16 -21.07
CA ILE A 158 -13.56 -7.75 -21.33
C ILE A 158 -12.48 -7.05 -22.17
N GLN A 159 -11.24 -7.52 -22.08
CA GLN A 159 -10.14 -7.06 -22.93
C GLN A 159 -10.29 -7.62 -24.35
N GLU A 160 -10.52 -8.91 -24.51
CA GLU A 160 -10.72 -9.56 -25.82
C GLU A 160 -11.91 -8.99 -26.58
N ARG A 161 -12.96 -8.57 -25.88
CA ARG A 161 -14.14 -7.93 -26.46
C ARG A 161 -13.98 -6.43 -26.70
N GLY A 162 -12.84 -5.84 -26.36
CA GLY A 162 -12.57 -4.42 -26.54
C GLY A 162 -13.37 -3.49 -25.65
N TYR A 163 -13.98 -3.98 -24.56
CA TYR A 163 -14.67 -3.15 -23.57
C TYR A 163 -13.70 -2.31 -22.73
N VAL A 164 -12.51 -2.80 -22.53
CA VAL A 164 -11.40 -2.12 -21.89
C VAL A 164 -10.12 -2.39 -22.68
N CYS A 165 -9.19 -1.44 -22.67
CA CYS A 165 -7.86 -1.64 -23.25
C CYS A 165 -6.77 -1.52 -22.17
N LEU A 166 -5.66 -2.22 -22.38
CA LEU A 166 -4.45 -2.05 -21.58
C LEU A 166 -3.66 -0.89 -22.17
N LEU A 167 -3.38 0.09 -21.32
CA LEU A 167 -2.46 1.16 -21.65
C LEU A 167 -1.09 0.80 -21.08
N TYR A 168 -0.13 0.57 -21.95
CA TYR A 168 1.26 0.42 -21.55
C TYR A 168 1.86 1.81 -21.23
N THR A 169 2.89 1.84 -20.37
CA THR A 169 3.52 3.10 -19.94
C THR A 169 4.10 3.94 -21.08
N SER A 170 4.42 3.32 -22.23
CA SER A 170 4.81 4.01 -23.46
C SER A 170 3.66 4.81 -24.10
N ASP A 171 2.42 4.30 -23.98
CA ASP A 171 1.25 4.94 -24.59
C ASP A 171 0.73 6.10 -23.74
N ALA A 172 0.98 6.07 -22.42
CA ALA A 172 0.63 7.15 -21.51
C ALA A 172 1.41 8.45 -21.76
N ALA A 173 2.51 8.40 -22.49
CA ALA A 173 3.29 9.59 -22.87
C ALA A 173 2.65 10.35 -24.04
N ASP A 174 1.89 9.69 -24.90
CA ASP A 174 1.23 10.31 -26.07
C ASP A 174 -0.12 10.98 -25.72
N GLU A 175 -0.74 10.64 -24.62
CA GLU A 175 -1.99 11.30 -24.15
C GLU A 175 -1.78 12.74 -23.63
N LYS A 176 -0.57 13.26 -23.57
CA LYS A 176 -0.31 14.65 -23.18
C LYS A 176 -0.50 15.67 -24.31
N ARG A 177 -1.09 15.29 -25.43
CA ARG A 177 -1.31 16.13 -26.61
C ARG A 177 -2.77 16.51 -26.89
N TRP A 178 -3.56 16.72 -25.81
CA TRP A 178 -4.88 17.39 -25.99
C TRP A 178 -5.09 18.42 -24.89
#